data_385793b72fd1dd9a86ffb468e85e3d05
#
_entry.id   385793b72fd1dd9a86ffb468e85e3d05
#
_cell.length_a   1.000
_cell.length_b   1.000
_cell.length_c   1.000
_cell.angle_alpha   90.00
_cell.angle_beta   90.00
_cell.angle_gamma   90.00
#
_symmetry.space_group_name_H-M   'P 1'
#
loop_
_entity.id
_entity.type
_entity.pdbx_description
1 polymer ?
#
loop_
_entity_poly.entity_id
_entity_poly.type
_entity_poly.pdbx_seq_one_letter_code
_entity_poly.pdbx_strand_id
1 'polypeptide(L)'
;MARLRLGRKGPLVWSYLQLAVSGAATAYFSSFSAYCVFRFLMGMTFSGIILNSLSLVKPCLRLGKSESHSALATLHPPPGLRWLPESSRWLLLHGKSQRAVQNLRKVAAMNGRKAEGERLTQEVVSSYIQSEFTSVRTSTSVLDLFRTPAIRKVTCCLMVVWFSNSMAYYGLAMDLQKFGLSVYLVQVLFGVIDIPAMLVATTTMIYVGRRATVASFLILAGLMVIANMFVPEGMQTLRTAQAALGKGCLASSFICVYLFTGELYPTEIRQMGMGFVSVNARLGGLAAPLVTAVGEFSAILPPVAFGATSILAGLTVCFLAETRNTPLVETIEVMERRAKGLSRKDAEGRSEDISLQQLGASPLLETI
;
A
#
# COMPACT_ATOMS: atom_id res chain seq x y z
N MET A 1 -2.77 7.27 20.55
CA MET A 1 -3.73 7.09 21.66
C MET A 1 -5.21 7.12 21.23
N ALA A 2 -5.70 8.01 20.37
CA ALA A 2 -7.11 8.04 19.93
C ALA A 2 -7.59 6.75 19.21
N ARG A 3 -6.74 6.08 18.44
CA ARG A 3 -7.08 4.81 17.75
C ARG A 3 -7.41 3.63 18.67
N LEU A 4 -6.89 3.63 19.89
CA LEU A 4 -7.16 2.58 20.87
C LEU A 4 -8.57 2.69 21.47
N ARG A 5 -9.12 3.91 21.56
CA ARG A 5 -10.46 4.14 22.17
C ARG A 5 -11.61 4.04 21.16
N LEU A 6 -11.43 4.50 19.91
CA LEU A 6 -12.51 4.65 18.91
C LEU A 6 -12.63 3.48 17.90
N GLY A 7 -11.73 2.50 17.93
CA GLY A 7 -11.70 1.45 16.93
C GLY A 7 -11.15 1.91 15.56
N ARG A 8 -11.24 1.07 14.54
CA ARG A 8 -10.76 1.38 13.18
C ARG A 8 -11.86 1.90 12.27
N LYS A 9 -13.09 1.49 12.52
CA LYS A 9 -14.27 1.90 11.74
C LYS A 9 -14.62 3.37 11.97
N GLY A 10 -14.61 3.85 13.21
CA GLY A 10 -14.94 5.24 13.55
C GLY A 10 -14.08 6.26 12.81
N PRO A 11 -12.73 6.22 12.92
CA PRO A 11 -11.84 7.11 12.17
C PRO A 11 -12.00 7.02 10.66
N LEU A 12 -12.31 5.84 10.11
CA LEU A 12 -12.54 5.67 8.68
C LEU A 12 -13.81 6.39 8.21
N VAL A 13 -14.93 6.20 8.94
CA VAL A 13 -16.19 6.89 8.65
C VAL A 13 -16.03 8.41 8.75
N TRP A 14 -15.33 8.87 9.79
CA TRP A 14 -15.04 10.30 9.97
C TRP A 14 -14.20 10.86 8.81
N SER A 15 -13.18 10.14 8.35
CA SER A 15 -12.36 10.56 7.22
C SER A 15 -13.19 10.65 5.93
N TYR A 16 -14.11 9.72 5.65
CA TYR A 16 -14.99 9.82 4.48
C TYR A 16 -15.95 11.00 4.58
N LEU A 17 -16.54 11.24 5.76
CA LEU A 17 -17.42 12.39 5.99
C LEU A 17 -16.67 13.70 5.77
N GLN A 18 -15.49 13.82 6.35
CA GLN A 18 -14.64 15.01 6.21
C GLN A 18 -14.20 15.22 4.75
N LEU A 19 -13.89 14.12 4.02
CA LEU A 19 -13.56 14.19 2.59
C LEU A 19 -14.74 14.73 1.77
N ALA A 20 -15.95 14.24 2.03
CA ALA A 20 -17.15 14.69 1.34
C ALA A 20 -17.45 16.18 1.62
N VAL A 21 -17.39 16.57 2.89
CA VAL A 21 -17.63 17.99 3.30
C VAL A 21 -16.57 18.93 2.73
N SER A 22 -15.29 18.58 2.86
CA SER A 22 -14.20 19.41 2.33
C SER A 22 -14.20 19.46 0.80
N GLY A 23 -14.58 18.37 0.13
CA GLY A 23 -14.75 18.33 -1.33
C GLY A 23 -15.88 19.25 -1.81
N ALA A 24 -17.05 19.19 -1.17
CA ALA A 24 -18.16 20.11 -1.47
C ALA A 24 -17.79 21.57 -1.18
N ALA A 25 -17.09 21.82 -0.08
CA ALA A 25 -16.63 23.16 0.27
C ALA A 25 -15.65 23.75 -0.76
N THR A 26 -14.75 22.95 -1.33
CA THR A 26 -13.84 23.43 -2.40
C THR A 26 -14.60 23.89 -3.66
N ALA A 27 -15.76 23.32 -3.95
CA ALA A 27 -16.59 23.71 -5.08
C ALA A 27 -17.41 24.99 -4.81
N TYR A 28 -17.77 25.23 -3.54
CA TYR A 28 -18.62 26.36 -3.17
C TYR A 28 -17.84 27.65 -2.94
N PHE A 29 -16.66 27.60 -2.33
CA PHE A 29 -15.87 28.78 -2.01
C PHE A 29 -14.97 29.22 -3.18
N SER A 30 -15.16 30.47 -3.64
CA SER A 30 -14.37 31.08 -4.71
C SER A 30 -13.07 31.74 -4.26
N SER A 31 -12.84 31.89 -2.93
CA SER A 31 -11.62 32.46 -2.38
C SER A 31 -10.44 31.50 -2.50
N PHE A 32 -9.31 31.96 -3.05
CA PHE A 32 -8.09 31.15 -3.19
C PHE A 32 -7.58 30.60 -1.84
N SER A 33 -7.59 31.41 -0.79
CA SER A 33 -7.16 30.99 0.55
C SER A 33 -8.06 29.89 1.12
N ALA A 34 -9.38 30.02 0.99
CA ALA A 34 -10.33 28.99 1.42
C ALA A 34 -10.14 27.69 0.61
N TYR A 35 -9.96 27.78 -0.70
CA TYR A 35 -9.65 26.64 -1.56
C TYR A 35 -8.41 25.89 -1.09
N CYS A 36 -7.31 26.58 -0.80
CA CYS A 36 -6.07 25.97 -0.30
C CYS A 36 -6.28 25.24 1.03
N VAL A 37 -7.02 25.83 1.96
CA VAL A 37 -7.33 25.20 3.25
C VAL A 37 -8.16 23.93 3.06
N PHE A 38 -9.23 23.96 2.27
CA PHE A 38 -10.06 22.78 2.04
C PHE A 38 -9.31 21.67 1.25
N ARG A 39 -8.46 22.05 0.31
CA ARG A 39 -7.58 21.10 -0.38
C ARG A 39 -6.56 20.44 0.56
N PHE A 40 -6.00 21.19 1.48
CA PHE A 40 -5.13 20.63 2.52
C PHE A 40 -5.89 19.64 3.42
N LEU A 41 -7.08 19.99 3.88
CA LEU A 41 -7.93 19.09 4.67
C LEU A 41 -8.31 17.82 3.89
N MET A 42 -8.64 17.94 2.59
CA MET A 42 -8.86 16.77 1.72
C MET A 42 -7.64 15.85 1.66
N GLY A 43 -6.44 16.40 1.47
CA GLY A 43 -5.21 15.63 1.41
C GLY A 43 -4.92 14.85 2.70
N MET A 44 -5.14 15.48 3.85
CA MET A 44 -5.04 14.82 5.16
C MET A 44 -6.00 13.64 5.30
N THR A 45 -7.27 13.84 4.96
CA THR A 45 -8.31 12.82 5.08
C THR A 45 -8.10 11.66 4.10
N PHE A 46 -7.70 11.95 2.87
CA PHE A 46 -7.42 10.93 1.86
C PHE A 46 -6.30 9.98 2.30
N SER A 47 -5.21 10.52 2.85
CA SER A 47 -4.13 9.71 3.43
C SER A 47 -4.61 8.84 4.59
N GLY A 48 -5.49 9.38 5.45
CA GLY A 48 -6.13 8.65 6.54
C GLY A 48 -7.01 7.49 6.05
N ILE A 49 -7.76 7.69 4.97
CA ILE A 49 -8.60 6.65 4.36
C ILE A 49 -7.74 5.49 3.86
N ILE A 50 -6.71 5.76 3.07
CA ILE A 50 -5.82 4.71 2.53
C ILE A 50 -5.22 3.86 3.66
N LEU A 51 -4.61 4.49 4.67
CA LEU A 51 -3.96 3.79 5.77
C LEU A 51 -4.94 2.96 6.63
N ASN A 52 -6.14 3.48 6.88
CA ASN A 52 -7.14 2.76 7.66
C ASN A 52 -7.81 1.64 6.86
N SER A 53 -8.10 1.85 5.57
CA SER A 53 -8.67 0.83 4.68
C SER A 53 -7.75 -0.37 4.56
N LEU A 54 -6.46 -0.17 4.27
CA LEU A 54 -5.47 -1.24 4.20
C LEU A 54 -5.40 -2.05 5.52
N SER A 55 -5.52 -1.38 6.66
CA SER A 55 -5.46 -2.06 7.96
C SER A 55 -6.72 -2.84 8.31
N LEU A 56 -7.88 -2.51 7.73
CA LEU A 56 -9.14 -3.23 7.90
C LEU A 56 -9.29 -4.40 6.92
N VAL A 57 -8.84 -4.21 5.68
CA VAL A 57 -9.00 -5.21 4.61
C VAL A 57 -8.04 -6.39 4.78
N LYS A 58 -6.81 -6.18 5.28
CA LYS A 58 -5.82 -7.24 5.48
C LYS A 58 -6.31 -8.47 6.27
N PRO A 59 -7.01 -8.34 7.39
CA PRO A 59 -7.55 -9.52 8.10
C PRO A 59 -8.57 -10.31 7.28
N CYS A 60 -9.35 -9.62 6.43
CA CYS A 60 -10.35 -10.27 5.57
C CYS A 60 -9.72 -11.01 4.38
N LEU A 61 -8.54 -10.60 3.93
CA LEU A 61 -7.86 -11.15 2.75
C LEU A 61 -6.97 -12.35 3.05
N ARG A 62 -6.50 -12.53 4.28
CA ARG A 62 -5.75 -13.74 4.69
C ARG A 62 -6.53 -15.04 4.51
N LEU A 63 -7.83 -14.93 4.33
CA LEU A 63 -8.80 -16.03 4.29
C LEU A 63 -9.17 -16.53 2.89
N GLY A 64 -8.78 -15.86 1.85
CA GLY A 64 -9.10 -16.25 0.47
C GLY A 64 -7.88 -16.17 -0.45
N LYS A 65 -7.71 -17.16 -1.30
CA LYS A 65 -6.72 -17.16 -2.41
C LYS A 65 -6.93 -16.04 -3.45
N SER A 66 -7.77 -15.04 -3.17
CA SER A 66 -8.14 -13.98 -4.13
C SER A 66 -7.50 -12.65 -3.73
N GLU A 67 -6.24 -12.48 -4.08
CA GLU A 67 -5.52 -11.19 -3.98
C GLU A 67 -6.08 -10.12 -4.93
N SER A 68 -6.83 -10.53 -5.97
CA SER A 68 -7.39 -9.63 -6.99
C SER A 68 -8.47 -8.68 -6.48
N HIS A 69 -9.20 -9.05 -5.43
CA HIS A 69 -10.23 -8.16 -4.86
C HIS A 69 -9.69 -7.05 -3.96
N SER A 70 -8.43 -7.13 -3.50
CA SER A 70 -7.87 -6.13 -2.57
C SER A 70 -7.52 -4.82 -3.25
N ALA A 71 -7.03 -4.85 -4.47
CA ALA A 71 -6.67 -3.65 -5.22
C ALA A 71 -7.93 -2.85 -5.62
N LEU A 72 -9.03 -3.55 -5.96
CA LEU A 72 -10.30 -2.90 -6.31
C LEU A 72 -11.01 -2.30 -5.07
N ALA A 73 -10.88 -2.94 -3.91
CA ALA A 73 -11.53 -2.49 -2.67
C ALA A 73 -10.91 -1.20 -2.10
N THR A 74 -9.70 -0.83 -2.49
CA THR A 74 -9.05 0.41 -2.05
C THR A 74 -9.48 1.63 -2.85
N LEU A 75 -10.03 1.45 -4.06
CA LEU A 75 -10.36 2.55 -4.97
C LEU A 75 -11.80 3.05 -4.87
N HIS A 76 -12.74 2.22 -4.41
CA HIS A 76 -14.12 2.65 -4.22
C HIS A 76 -14.59 2.27 -2.81
N PRO A 77 -15.22 3.21 -2.07
CA PRO A 77 -15.95 2.83 -0.86
C PRO A 77 -17.06 1.85 -1.30
N PRO A 78 -17.09 0.63 -0.76
CA PRO A 78 -18.22 -0.25 -1.04
C PRO A 78 -19.50 0.49 -0.60
N PRO A 79 -20.59 0.42 -1.38
CA PRO A 79 -21.87 0.98 -0.99
C PRO A 79 -22.34 0.23 0.26
N GLY A 80 -21.96 0.71 1.45
CA GLY A 80 -22.27 0.04 2.69
C GLY A 80 -21.16 0.08 3.73
N LEU A 81 -20.60 1.27 4.02
CA LEU A 81 -19.74 1.47 5.20
C LEU A 81 -20.40 0.92 6.50
N ARG A 82 -21.71 0.77 6.46
CA ARG A 82 -22.55 0.17 7.52
C ARG A 82 -22.33 -1.33 7.69
N TRP A 83 -21.89 -2.04 6.62
CA TRP A 83 -21.68 -3.48 6.58
C TRP A 83 -20.26 -3.91 6.98
N LEU A 84 -19.33 -2.94 7.05
CA LEU A 84 -17.96 -3.25 7.45
C LEU A 84 -17.92 -3.61 8.95
N PRO A 85 -17.52 -4.83 9.31
CA PRO A 85 -17.37 -5.21 10.71
C PRO A 85 -16.20 -4.46 11.34
N GLU A 86 -16.28 -4.17 12.63
CA GLU A 86 -15.13 -3.64 13.39
C GLU A 86 -14.06 -4.73 13.50
N SER A 87 -12.81 -4.30 13.64
CA SER A 87 -11.66 -5.20 13.79
C SER A 87 -11.87 -6.14 14.97
N SER A 88 -11.84 -7.47 14.72
CA SER A 88 -12.00 -8.49 15.76
C SER A 88 -10.95 -8.34 16.86
N ARG A 89 -9.71 -8.00 16.50
CA ARG A 89 -8.64 -7.71 17.45
C ARG A 89 -8.97 -6.52 18.36
N TRP A 90 -9.56 -5.45 17.82
CA TRP A 90 -9.98 -4.29 18.64
C TRP A 90 -11.13 -4.65 19.58
N LEU A 91 -12.11 -5.43 19.09
CA LEU A 91 -13.25 -5.88 19.90
C LEU A 91 -12.80 -6.71 21.10
N LEU A 92 -11.83 -7.58 20.90
CA LEU A 92 -11.27 -8.42 21.97
C LEU A 92 -10.50 -7.60 23.00
N LEU A 93 -9.70 -6.61 22.54
CA LEU A 93 -9.01 -5.68 23.41
C LEU A 93 -9.93 -4.88 24.35
N HIS A 94 -11.18 -4.68 23.94
CA HIS A 94 -12.19 -3.93 24.68
C HIS A 94 -13.22 -4.84 25.37
N GLY A 95 -12.88 -6.12 25.58
CA GLY A 95 -13.76 -7.07 26.29
C GLY A 95 -15.02 -7.49 25.54
N LYS A 96 -15.14 -7.14 24.23
CA LYS A 96 -16.31 -7.47 23.41
C LYS A 96 -16.11 -8.77 22.63
N SER A 97 -15.69 -9.84 23.32
CA SER A 97 -15.31 -11.13 22.73
C SER A 97 -16.44 -11.78 21.92
N GLN A 98 -17.68 -11.72 22.39
CA GLN A 98 -18.84 -12.28 21.65
C GLN A 98 -19.00 -11.64 20.26
N ARG A 99 -18.87 -10.31 20.17
CA ARG A 99 -18.96 -9.61 18.87
C ARG A 99 -17.77 -9.94 17.97
N ALA A 100 -16.60 -10.15 18.53
CA ALA A 100 -15.42 -10.54 17.78
C ALA A 100 -15.60 -11.92 17.14
N VAL A 101 -16.08 -12.91 17.90
CA VAL A 101 -16.39 -14.26 17.40
C VAL A 101 -17.48 -14.22 16.34
N GLN A 102 -18.55 -13.44 16.53
CA GLN A 102 -19.60 -13.27 15.52
C GLN A 102 -19.05 -12.68 14.20
N ASN A 103 -18.16 -11.68 14.28
CA ASN A 103 -17.53 -11.11 13.10
C ASN A 103 -16.63 -12.12 12.39
N LEU A 104 -15.82 -12.89 13.13
CA LEU A 104 -14.98 -13.94 12.57
C LEU A 104 -15.82 -15.03 11.90
N ARG A 105 -16.91 -15.48 12.52
CA ARG A 105 -17.84 -16.45 11.92
C ARG A 105 -18.48 -15.93 10.62
N LYS A 106 -18.87 -14.65 10.58
CA LYS A 106 -19.38 -14.02 9.34
C LYS A 106 -18.33 -14.00 8.24
N VAL A 107 -17.09 -13.65 8.56
CA VAL A 107 -15.99 -13.65 7.61
C VAL A 107 -15.69 -15.07 7.12
N ALA A 108 -15.64 -16.06 8.01
CA ALA A 108 -15.47 -17.47 7.64
C ALA A 108 -16.58 -17.97 6.71
N ALA A 109 -17.83 -17.60 6.99
CA ALA A 109 -18.97 -17.95 6.13
C ALA A 109 -18.87 -17.32 4.73
N MET A 110 -18.46 -16.04 4.63
CA MET A 110 -18.23 -15.37 3.34
C MET A 110 -17.10 -16.01 2.52
N ASN A 111 -16.12 -16.59 3.19
CA ASN A 111 -14.97 -17.27 2.55
C ASN A 111 -15.22 -18.77 2.28
N GLY A 112 -16.45 -19.26 2.46
CA GLY A 112 -16.80 -20.67 2.23
C GLY A 112 -16.33 -21.64 3.33
N ARG A 113 -15.78 -21.15 4.45
CA ARG A 113 -15.24 -21.93 5.58
C ARG A 113 -16.18 -21.93 6.80
N LYS A 114 -17.46 -22.10 6.56
CA LYS A 114 -18.49 -22.03 7.61
C LYS A 114 -18.25 -23.02 8.76
N ALA A 115 -17.86 -24.26 8.45
CA ALA A 115 -17.60 -25.30 9.44
C ALA A 115 -16.43 -24.94 10.38
N GLU A 116 -15.38 -24.28 9.87
CA GLU A 116 -14.27 -23.79 10.69
C GLU A 116 -14.70 -22.61 11.57
N GLY A 117 -15.53 -21.73 11.01
CA GLY A 117 -16.10 -20.60 11.74
C GLY A 117 -16.96 -21.04 12.95
N GLU A 118 -17.70 -22.12 12.85
CA GLU A 118 -18.54 -22.67 13.93
C GLU A 118 -17.71 -23.21 15.10
N ARG A 119 -16.51 -23.71 14.84
CA ARG A 119 -15.56 -24.19 15.87
C ARG A 119 -14.92 -23.07 16.68
N LEU A 120 -15.03 -21.81 16.25
CA LEU A 120 -14.49 -20.67 16.99
C LEU A 120 -15.32 -20.41 18.25
N THR A 121 -14.75 -20.73 19.41
CA THR A 121 -15.30 -20.40 20.72
C THR A 121 -14.67 -19.11 21.26
N GLN A 122 -15.33 -18.48 22.22
CA GLN A 122 -14.83 -17.27 22.86
C GLN A 122 -13.50 -17.53 23.59
N GLU A 123 -13.34 -18.73 24.16
CA GLU A 123 -12.14 -19.13 24.90
C GLU A 123 -10.93 -19.27 24.00
N VAL A 124 -11.07 -19.95 22.83
CA VAL A 124 -10.01 -20.12 21.85
C VAL A 124 -9.53 -18.77 21.30
N VAL A 125 -10.46 -17.87 21.01
CA VAL A 125 -10.12 -16.55 20.47
C VAL A 125 -9.49 -15.65 21.53
N SER A 126 -9.89 -15.74 22.80
CA SER A 126 -9.30 -14.96 23.89
C SER A 126 -7.92 -15.46 24.29
N SER A 127 -7.70 -16.78 24.35
CA SER A 127 -6.39 -17.36 24.68
C SER A 127 -5.32 -17.02 23.63
N TYR A 128 -5.68 -17.07 22.35
CA TYR A 128 -4.79 -16.66 21.25
C TYR A 128 -4.34 -15.20 21.37
N ILE A 129 -5.26 -14.31 21.71
CA ILE A 129 -4.94 -12.89 21.88
C ILE A 129 -4.15 -12.63 23.16
N GLN A 130 -4.41 -13.35 24.23
CA GLN A 130 -3.62 -13.25 25.45
C GLN A 130 -2.14 -13.58 25.19
N SER A 131 -1.87 -14.63 24.40
CA SER A 131 -0.50 -14.99 23.99
C SER A 131 0.15 -13.92 23.11
N GLU A 132 -0.61 -13.32 22.17
CA GLU A 132 -0.14 -12.20 21.36
C GLU A 132 0.14 -10.93 22.18
N PHE A 133 -0.64 -10.69 23.25
CA PHE A 133 -0.46 -9.52 24.12
C PHE A 133 0.81 -9.54 24.92
N THR A 134 1.26 -10.71 25.34
CA THR A 134 2.49 -10.86 26.11
C THR A 134 3.71 -10.50 25.27
N SER A 135 3.63 -10.62 23.95
CA SER A 135 4.71 -10.31 23.01
C SER A 135 4.74 -8.84 22.52
N VAL A 136 3.61 -8.09 22.60
CA VAL A 136 3.49 -6.74 22.00
C VAL A 136 3.37 -5.66 23.08
N ARG A 137 4.47 -5.40 23.80
CA ARG A 137 4.49 -4.35 24.83
C ARG A 137 5.50 -3.22 24.58
N THR A 138 5.88 -2.96 23.34
CA THR A 138 6.78 -1.85 23.01
C THR A 138 6.05 -0.72 22.30
N SER A 139 6.14 0.50 22.84
CA SER A 139 5.74 1.70 22.13
C SER A 139 6.70 1.88 20.95
N THR A 140 6.24 1.62 19.72
CA THR A 140 7.05 1.79 18.53
C THR A 140 7.23 3.27 18.20
N SER A 141 8.46 3.68 17.94
CA SER A 141 8.84 5.03 17.51
C SER A 141 9.26 5.04 16.04
N VAL A 142 9.19 6.22 15.40
CA VAL A 142 9.73 6.41 14.03
C VAL A 142 11.22 6.08 13.98
N LEU A 143 11.92 6.26 15.07
CA LEU A 143 13.35 5.90 15.19
C LEU A 143 13.61 4.40 15.03
N ASP A 144 12.64 3.55 15.34
CA ASP A 144 12.77 2.10 15.17
C ASP A 144 12.91 1.67 13.71
N LEU A 145 12.47 2.54 12.75
CA LEU A 145 12.66 2.33 11.31
C LEU A 145 14.14 2.41 10.88
N PHE A 146 14.99 3.01 11.70
CA PHE A 146 16.41 3.19 11.41
C PHE A 146 17.31 2.46 12.42
N ARG A 147 16.73 1.86 13.45
CA ARG A 147 17.46 1.26 14.57
C ARG A 147 18.26 0.04 14.15
N THR A 148 17.68 -0.85 13.38
CA THR A 148 18.30 -2.12 12.99
C THR A 148 18.75 -2.11 11.51
N PRO A 149 19.86 -2.78 11.15
CA PRO A 149 20.42 -2.72 9.82
C PRO A 149 19.48 -3.25 8.74
N ALA A 150 18.71 -4.32 9.03
CA ALA A 150 17.78 -4.88 8.05
C ALA A 150 16.61 -3.92 7.77
N ILE A 151 15.99 -3.34 8.80
CA ILE A 151 14.89 -2.39 8.65
C ILE A 151 15.38 -1.10 8.01
N ARG A 152 16.54 -0.59 8.43
CA ARG A 152 17.15 0.60 7.84
C ARG A 152 17.37 0.45 6.33
N LYS A 153 17.93 -0.70 5.90
CA LYS A 153 18.10 -1.01 4.47
C LYS A 153 16.76 -0.98 3.73
N VAL A 154 15.74 -1.65 4.25
CA VAL A 154 14.39 -1.67 3.65
C VAL A 154 13.80 -0.27 3.60
N THR A 155 13.88 0.50 4.69
CA THR A 155 13.34 1.86 4.76
C THR A 155 14.02 2.79 3.76
N CYS A 156 15.37 2.79 3.69
CA CYS A 156 16.10 3.62 2.72
C CYS A 156 15.77 3.25 1.27
N CYS A 157 15.71 1.96 0.93
CA CYS A 157 15.31 1.53 -0.42
C CYS A 157 13.90 1.97 -0.75
N LEU A 158 12.95 1.78 0.17
CA LEU A 158 11.56 2.18 -0.02
C LEU A 158 11.40 3.71 -0.13
N MET A 159 12.20 4.50 0.57
CA MET A 159 12.22 5.96 0.42
C MET A 159 12.56 6.35 -1.01
N VAL A 160 13.61 5.77 -1.59
CA VAL A 160 14.00 6.03 -2.99
C VAL A 160 12.87 5.63 -3.94
N VAL A 161 12.30 4.43 -3.76
CA VAL A 161 11.24 3.90 -4.62
C VAL A 161 9.99 4.77 -4.57
N TRP A 162 9.52 5.14 -3.37
CA TRP A 162 8.31 5.94 -3.20
C TRP A 162 8.47 7.37 -3.72
N PHE A 163 9.63 8.00 -3.45
CA PHE A 163 9.96 9.33 -3.95
C PHE A 163 9.98 9.36 -5.48
N SER A 164 10.77 8.46 -6.09
CA SER A 164 10.96 8.42 -7.55
C SER A 164 9.67 8.07 -8.29
N ASN A 165 8.91 7.07 -7.79
CA ASN A 165 7.65 6.68 -8.40
C ASN A 165 6.63 7.84 -8.37
N SER A 166 6.53 8.55 -7.25
CA SER A 166 5.63 9.70 -7.12
C SER A 166 6.06 10.86 -8.00
N MET A 167 7.35 11.20 -8.01
CA MET A 167 7.91 12.27 -8.84
C MET A 167 7.67 12.01 -10.33
N ALA A 168 7.98 10.81 -10.81
CA ALA A 168 7.78 10.44 -12.21
C ALA A 168 6.30 10.38 -12.60
N TYR A 169 5.42 9.85 -11.73
CA TYR A 169 3.98 9.78 -11.99
C TYR A 169 3.35 11.16 -12.18
N TYR A 170 3.62 12.10 -11.27
CA TYR A 170 3.08 13.45 -11.36
C TYR A 170 3.76 14.27 -12.47
N GLY A 171 5.08 14.10 -12.67
CA GLY A 171 5.80 14.77 -13.73
C GLY A 171 5.28 14.38 -15.12
N LEU A 172 5.11 13.10 -15.37
CA LEU A 172 4.58 12.61 -16.65
C LEU A 172 3.12 13.03 -16.85
N ALA A 173 2.31 13.08 -15.79
CA ALA A 173 0.94 13.56 -15.86
C ALA A 173 0.85 15.05 -16.24
N MET A 174 1.81 15.87 -15.80
CA MET A 174 1.91 17.28 -16.18
C MET A 174 2.41 17.47 -17.61
N ASP A 175 3.38 16.69 -18.06
CA ASP A 175 3.89 16.76 -19.42
C ASP A 175 2.82 16.38 -20.46
N LEU A 176 1.99 15.38 -20.19
CA LEU A 176 0.91 14.99 -21.10
C LEU A 176 -0.11 16.11 -21.36
N GLN A 177 -0.27 17.05 -20.44
CA GLN A 177 -1.12 18.23 -20.63
C GLN A 177 -0.56 19.21 -21.68
N LYS A 178 0.76 19.16 -21.95
CA LYS A 178 1.42 20.02 -22.95
C LYS A 178 1.17 19.58 -24.40
N PHE A 179 0.67 18.38 -24.64
CA PHE A 179 0.43 17.84 -26.00
C PHE A 179 -0.80 18.44 -26.72
N GLY A 180 -1.37 19.53 -26.25
CA GLY A 180 -2.48 20.23 -26.92
C GLY A 180 -3.83 19.50 -26.88
N LEU A 181 -3.91 18.39 -26.20
CA LEU A 181 -5.15 17.67 -25.96
C LEU A 181 -5.99 18.38 -24.86
N SER A 182 -7.31 18.34 -24.96
CA SER A 182 -8.16 18.87 -23.92
C SER A 182 -7.88 18.14 -22.60
N VAL A 183 -7.84 18.87 -21.49
CA VAL A 183 -7.60 18.31 -20.14
C VAL A 183 -8.58 17.17 -19.82
N TYR A 184 -9.81 17.29 -20.27
CA TYR A 184 -10.85 16.26 -20.12
C TYR A 184 -10.49 14.97 -20.85
N LEU A 185 -10.03 15.06 -22.10
CA LEU A 185 -9.64 13.90 -22.89
C LEU A 185 -8.43 13.17 -22.27
N VAL A 186 -7.45 13.94 -21.79
CA VAL A 186 -6.28 13.39 -21.08
C VAL A 186 -6.70 12.62 -19.83
N GLN A 187 -7.65 13.15 -19.04
CA GLN A 187 -8.14 12.48 -17.84
C GLN A 187 -8.91 11.18 -18.15
N VAL A 188 -9.74 11.19 -19.19
CA VAL A 188 -10.42 9.98 -19.65
C VAL A 188 -9.43 8.93 -20.12
N LEU A 189 -8.43 9.33 -20.92
CA LEU A 189 -7.37 8.43 -21.40
C LEU A 189 -6.60 7.80 -20.23
N PHE A 190 -6.28 8.58 -19.21
CA PHE A 190 -5.63 8.08 -17.99
C PHE A 190 -6.49 7.04 -17.28
N GLY A 191 -7.78 7.31 -17.08
CA GLY A 191 -8.69 6.36 -16.46
C GLY A 191 -8.83 5.05 -17.23
N VAL A 192 -8.92 5.13 -18.55
CA VAL A 192 -9.02 3.95 -19.43
C VAL A 192 -7.77 3.08 -19.39
N ILE A 193 -6.58 3.70 -19.31
CA ILE A 193 -5.29 2.97 -19.25
C ILE A 193 -5.03 2.40 -17.86
N ASP A 194 -5.42 3.10 -16.81
CA ASP A 194 -5.17 2.67 -15.44
C ASP A 194 -5.89 1.34 -15.11
N ILE A 195 -7.08 1.10 -15.64
CA ILE A 195 -7.85 -0.14 -15.39
C ILE A 195 -7.12 -1.41 -15.89
N PRO A 196 -6.76 -1.55 -17.18
CA PRO A 196 -6.05 -2.72 -17.66
C PRO A 196 -4.65 -2.82 -17.03
N ALA A 197 -3.97 -1.69 -16.81
CA ALA A 197 -2.67 -1.67 -16.15
C ALA A 197 -2.72 -2.25 -14.72
N MET A 198 -3.77 -1.95 -13.95
CA MET A 198 -4.03 -2.55 -12.65
C MET A 198 -4.24 -4.06 -12.72
N LEU A 199 -5.01 -4.55 -13.69
CA LEU A 199 -5.25 -5.99 -13.86
C LEU A 199 -3.96 -6.72 -14.21
N VAL A 200 -3.16 -6.17 -15.12
CA VAL A 200 -1.85 -6.74 -15.49
C VAL A 200 -0.91 -6.73 -14.27
N ALA A 201 -0.86 -5.65 -13.52
CA ALA A 201 -0.03 -5.53 -12.33
C ALA A 201 -0.39 -6.59 -11.27
N THR A 202 -1.68 -6.75 -10.99
CA THR A 202 -2.18 -7.71 -10.01
C THR A 202 -1.85 -9.15 -10.45
N THR A 203 -2.10 -9.46 -11.72
CA THR A 203 -1.81 -10.77 -12.31
C THR A 203 -0.30 -11.08 -12.24
N THR A 204 0.52 -10.13 -12.67
CA THR A 204 1.98 -10.28 -12.66
C THR A 204 2.52 -10.47 -11.23
N MET A 205 1.98 -9.76 -10.25
CA MET A 205 2.35 -9.95 -8.83
C MET A 205 2.08 -11.36 -8.32
N ILE A 206 0.99 -11.99 -8.75
CA ILE A 206 0.62 -13.34 -8.33
C ILE A 206 1.57 -14.37 -8.95
N TYR A 207 1.86 -14.26 -10.25
CA TYR A 207 2.60 -15.28 -10.99
C TYR A 207 4.11 -15.08 -10.99
N VAL A 208 4.60 -13.85 -11.11
CA VAL A 208 6.04 -13.54 -11.21
C VAL A 208 6.66 -13.22 -9.84
N GLY A 209 5.92 -12.55 -8.98
CA GLY A 209 6.37 -12.13 -7.65
C GLY A 209 6.37 -10.61 -7.49
N ARG A 210 6.48 -10.16 -6.23
CA ARG A 210 6.31 -8.73 -5.90
C ARG A 210 7.52 -7.90 -6.34
N ARG A 211 8.71 -8.36 -5.99
CA ARG A 211 9.98 -7.67 -6.30
C ARG A 211 10.18 -7.48 -7.81
N ALA A 212 10.06 -8.57 -8.57
CA ALA A 212 10.26 -8.54 -10.01
C ALA A 212 9.21 -7.66 -10.71
N THR A 213 7.94 -7.72 -10.28
CA THR A 213 6.86 -6.91 -10.85
C THR A 213 7.10 -5.42 -10.63
N VAL A 214 7.43 -4.99 -9.40
CA VAL A 214 7.71 -3.58 -9.10
C VAL A 214 8.92 -3.08 -9.89
N ALA A 215 10.01 -3.86 -9.91
CA ALA A 215 11.22 -3.50 -10.64
C ALA A 215 10.95 -3.36 -12.15
N SER A 216 10.25 -4.33 -12.75
CA SER A 216 9.97 -4.31 -14.20
C SER A 216 9.08 -3.13 -14.60
N PHE A 217 8.02 -2.81 -13.85
CA PHE A 217 7.18 -1.67 -14.16
C PHE A 217 7.90 -0.32 -14.02
N LEU A 218 8.76 -0.16 -12.99
CA LEU A 218 9.54 1.06 -12.81
C LEU A 218 10.60 1.24 -13.92
N ILE A 219 11.32 0.18 -14.26
CA ILE A 219 12.33 0.22 -15.34
C ILE A 219 11.65 0.48 -16.68
N LEU A 220 10.56 -0.24 -16.97
CA LEU A 220 9.81 -0.05 -18.23
C LEU A 220 9.27 1.38 -18.34
N ALA A 221 8.68 1.92 -17.28
CA ALA A 221 8.19 3.28 -17.25
C ALA A 221 9.32 4.30 -17.52
N GLY A 222 10.48 4.14 -16.86
CA GLY A 222 11.63 5.00 -17.06
C GLY A 222 12.17 4.93 -18.50
N LEU A 223 12.24 3.74 -19.07
CA LEU A 223 12.64 3.56 -20.47
C LEU A 223 11.65 4.20 -21.44
N MET A 224 10.33 4.06 -21.19
CA MET A 224 9.30 4.70 -22.01
C MET A 224 9.39 6.23 -21.98
N VAL A 225 9.65 6.81 -20.81
CA VAL A 225 9.82 8.26 -20.65
C VAL A 225 11.05 8.76 -21.41
N ILE A 226 12.18 8.07 -21.30
CA ILE A 226 13.41 8.44 -22.02
C ILE A 226 13.25 8.22 -23.53
N ALA A 227 12.67 7.08 -23.94
CA ALA A 227 12.46 6.78 -25.36
C ALA A 227 11.53 7.79 -26.04
N ASN A 228 10.57 8.38 -25.30
CA ASN A 228 9.69 9.41 -25.83
C ASN A 228 10.41 10.68 -26.31
N MET A 229 11.63 10.94 -25.82
CA MET A 229 12.46 12.06 -26.28
C MET A 229 12.95 11.88 -27.70
N PHE A 230 13.15 10.63 -28.15
CA PHE A 230 13.67 10.31 -29.48
C PHE A 230 12.59 10.24 -30.56
N VAL A 231 11.31 10.34 -30.17
CA VAL A 231 10.19 10.32 -31.13
C VAL A 231 10.06 11.69 -31.80
N PRO A 232 10.07 11.78 -33.17
CA PRO A 232 9.93 13.02 -33.90
C PRO A 232 8.65 13.79 -33.55
N GLU A 233 8.72 15.12 -33.61
CA GLU A 233 7.57 15.99 -33.29
C GLU A 233 6.34 15.77 -34.20
N GLY A 234 6.58 15.31 -35.43
CA GLY A 234 5.50 15.00 -36.38
C GLY A 234 4.65 13.78 -36.02
N MET A 235 5.11 12.94 -35.06
CA MET A 235 4.39 11.72 -34.61
C MET A 235 3.71 11.92 -33.27
N GLN A 236 2.87 12.92 -33.09
CA GLN A 236 2.19 13.24 -31.82
C GLN A 236 1.41 12.07 -31.24
N THR A 237 0.72 11.28 -32.08
CA THR A 237 -0.04 10.10 -31.62
C THR A 237 0.87 9.07 -30.97
N LEU A 238 2.04 8.81 -31.55
CA LEU A 238 3.01 7.86 -31.00
C LEU A 238 3.58 8.37 -29.65
N ARG A 239 3.93 9.65 -29.59
CA ARG A 239 4.40 10.30 -28.34
C ARG A 239 3.37 10.18 -27.23
N THR A 240 2.10 10.49 -27.52
CA THR A 240 0.99 10.42 -26.56
C THR A 240 0.75 8.98 -26.11
N ALA A 241 0.72 8.03 -27.03
CA ALA A 241 0.52 6.62 -26.70
C ALA A 241 1.63 6.08 -25.81
N GLN A 242 2.89 6.39 -26.12
CA GLN A 242 4.04 5.96 -25.36
C GLN A 242 4.08 6.59 -23.94
N ALA A 243 3.77 7.88 -23.84
CA ALA A 243 3.66 8.56 -22.56
C ALA A 243 2.50 8.02 -21.71
N ALA A 244 1.38 7.69 -22.34
CA ALA A 244 0.21 7.08 -21.68
C ALA A 244 0.53 5.65 -21.14
N LEU A 245 1.26 4.84 -21.92
CA LEU A 245 1.75 3.54 -21.48
C LEU A 245 2.74 3.67 -20.30
N GLY A 246 3.68 4.61 -20.38
CA GLY A 246 4.62 4.92 -19.29
C GLY A 246 3.87 5.29 -18.00
N LYS A 247 2.83 6.13 -18.11
CA LYS A 247 1.98 6.48 -16.97
C LYS A 247 1.22 5.28 -16.41
N GLY A 248 0.69 4.40 -17.24
CA GLY A 248 0.04 3.17 -16.82
C GLY A 248 1.00 2.24 -16.05
N CYS A 249 2.26 2.14 -16.49
CA CYS A 249 3.30 1.42 -15.76
C CYS A 249 3.59 2.03 -14.39
N LEU A 250 3.66 3.36 -14.27
CA LEU A 250 3.84 4.04 -12.98
C LEU A 250 2.63 3.87 -12.07
N ALA A 251 1.40 3.93 -12.60
CA ALA A 251 0.18 3.67 -11.84
C ALA A 251 0.16 2.24 -11.30
N SER A 252 0.53 1.26 -12.14
CA SER A 252 0.67 -0.14 -11.76
C SER A 252 1.71 -0.33 -10.66
N SER A 253 2.87 0.32 -10.80
CA SER A 253 3.92 0.24 -9.81
C SER A 253 3.49 0.79 -8.45
N PHE A 254 2.67 1.85 -8.39
CA PHE A 254 2.12 2.38 -7.13
C PHE A 254 1.36 1.32 -6.33
N ILE A 255 0.47 0.59 -6.99
CA ILE A 255 -0.34 -0.45 -6.33
C ILE A 255 0.55 -1.57 -5.82
N CYS A 256 1.48 -2.02 -6.68
CA CYS A 256 2.43 -3.06 -6.32
C CYS A 256 3.33 -2.64 -5.16
N VAL A 257 3.84 -1.41 -5.16
CA VAL A 257 4.69 -0.87 -4.10
C VAL A 257 3.94 -0.75 -2.78
N TYR A 258 2.65 -0.38 -2.78
CA TYR A 258 1.82 -0.34 -1.57
C TYR A 258 1.73 -1.72 -0.91
N LEU A 259 1.41 -2.75 -1.69
CA LEU A 259 1.31 -4.12 -1.18
C LEU A 259 2.68 -4.63 -0.72
N PHE A 260 3.69 -4.47 -1.56
CA PHE A 260 5.06 -4.91 -1.28
C PHE A 260 5.63 -4.25 -0.02
N THR A 261 5.44 -2.93 0.15
CA THR A 261 5.83 -2.21 1.37
C THR A 261 5.13 -2.77 2.60
N GLY A 262 3.84 -3.08 2.48
CA GLY A 262 3.07 -3.65 3.58
C GLY A 262 3.47 -5.08 3.94
N GLU A 263 4.11 -5.84 3.03
CA GLU A 263 4.64 -7.18 3.28
C GLU A 263 6.08 -7.12 3.84
N LEU A 264 6.88 -6.15 3.40
CA LEU A 264 8.26 -5.98 3.86
C LEU A 264 8.38 -5.53 5.32
N TYR A 265 7.48 -4.64 5.78
CA TYR A 265 7.55 -4.18 7.15
C TYR A 265 6.96 -5.19 8.14
N PRO A 266 7.65 -5.47 9.26
CA PRO A 266 7.11 -6.24 10.38
C PRO A 266 5.78 -5.67 10.87
N THR A 267 4.89 -6.54 11.36
CA THR A 267 3.54 -6.14 11.77
C THR A 267 3.54 -5.05 12.82
N GLU A 268 4.51 -5.05 13.73
CA GLU A 268 4.66 -4.07 14.81
C GLU A 268 4.83 -2.64 14.29
N ILE A 269 5.71 -2.43 13.30
CA ILE A 269 6.08 -1.10 12.78
C ILE A 269 5.45 -0.80 11.41
N ARG A 270 4.70 -1.74 10.81
CA ARG A 270 4.14 -1.62 9.45
C ARG A 270 3.37 -0.34 9.22
N GLN A 271 2.46 0.00 10.13
CA GLN A 271 1.62 1.18 9.97
C GLN A 271 2.44 2.47 10.00
N MET A 272 3.48 2.49 10.83
CA MET A 272 4.38 3.63 10.96
C MET A 272 5.28 3.74 9.73
N GLY A 273 5.88 2.62 9.29
CA GLY A 273 6.71 2.56 8.10
C GLY A 273 5.95 2.99 6.84
N MET A 274 4.72 2.48 6.64
CA MET A 274 3.87 2.91 5.53
C MET A 274 3.52 4.40 5.59
N GLY A 275 3.25 4.93 6.79
CA GLY A 275 3.03 6.37 6.99
C GLY A 275 4.26 7.19 6.60
N PHE A 276 5.44 6.76 7.05
CA PHE A 276 6.70 7.45 6.78
C PHE A 276 7.05 7.49 5.28
N VAL A 277 7.00 6.36 4.59
CA VAL A 277 7.27 6.33 3.14
C VAL A 277 6.19 7.05 2.33
N SER A 278 4.95 7.11 2.81
CA SER A 278 3.89 7.90 2.19
C SER A 278 4.15 9.40 2.27
N VAL A 279 4.73 9.90 3.37
CA VAL A 279 5.20 11.31 3.46
C VAL A 279 6.29 11.55 2.41
N ASN A 280 7.26 10.64 2.31
CA ASN A 280 8.34 10.76 1.34
C ASN A 280 7.83 10.76 -0.13
N ALA A 281 6.78 9.98 -0.43
CA ALA A 281 6.10 10.04 -1.73
C ALA A 281 5.51 11.43 -2.02
N ARG A 282 4.95 12.12 -1.01
CA ARG A 282 4.44 13.49 -1.16
C ARG A 282 5.55 14.48 -1.50
N LEU A 283 6.74 14.30 -0.91
CA LEU A 283 7.92 15.11 -1.27
C LEU A 283 8.32 14.88 -2.74
N GLY A 284 8.28 13.65 -3.24
CA GLY A 284 8.46 13.35 -4.66
C GLY A 284 7.43 14.05 -5.55
N GLY A 285 6.15 14.02 -5.16
CA GLY A 285 5.09 14.74 -5.87
C GLY A 285 5.27 16.27 -5.87
N LEU A 286 5.83 16.85 -4.80
CA LEU A 286 6.18 18.27 -4.75
C LEU A 286 7.40 18.62 -5.61
N ALA A 287 8.34 17.69 -5.78
CA ALA A 287 9.50 17.87 -6.63
C ALA A 287 9.14 17.85 -8.14
N ALA A 288 8.06 17.14 -8.53
CA ALA A 288 7.68 17.02 -9.94
C ALA A 288 7.42 18.37 -10.63
N PRO A 289 6.60 19.30 -10.11
CA PRO A 289 6.41 20.63 -10.71
C PRO A 289 7.72 21.43 -10.80
N LEU A 290 8.60 21.31 -9.80
CA LEU A 290 9.88 22.01 -9.80
C LEU A 290 10.79 21.52 -10.93
N VAL A 291 10.87 20.19 -11.12
CA VAL A 291 11.63 19.60 -12.24
C VAL A 291 11.00 20.00 -13.58
N THR A 292 9.67 20.03 -13.67
CA THR A 292 8.97 20.45 -14.90
C THR A 292 9.21 21.93 -15.22
N ALA A 293 9.29 22.81 -14.21
CA ALA A 293 9.59 24.24 -14.39
C ALA A 293 11.02 24.47 -14.94
N VAL A 294 11.99 23.65 -14.52
CA VAL A 294 13.35 23.70 -15.09
C VAL A 294 13.35 23.34 -16.60
N GLY A 295 12.32 22.63 -17.06
CA GLY A 295 12.11 22.35 -18.49
C GLY A 295 11.97 23.58 -19.39
N GLU A 296 11.66 24.76 -18.82
CA GLU A 296 11.67 26.04 -19.55
C GLU A 296 13.08 26.44 -19.99
N PHE A 297 14.10 26.04 -19.23
CA PHE A 297 15.51 26.29 -19.57
C PHE A 297 16.11 25.18 -20.42
N SER A 298 15.66 23.94 -20.25
CA SER A 298 16.16 22.78 -21.00
C SER A 298 15.07 21.72 -21.13
N ALA A 299 14.53 21.53 -22.32
CA ALA A 299 13.48 20.56 -22.62
C ALA A 299 13.90 19.09 -22.35
N ILE A 300 15.20 18.81 -22.32
CA ILE A 300 15.75 17.47 -22.12
C ILE A 300 15.76 17.07 -20.64
N LEU A 301 15.89 18.03 -19.72
CA LEU A 301 16.14 17.76 -18.31
C LEU A 301 14.95 17.02 -17.62
N PRO A 302 13.68 17.44 -17.75
CA PRO A 302 12.59 16.78 -17.06
C PRO A 302 12.39 15.31 -17.47
N PRO A 303 12.34 14.92 -18.76
CA PRO A 303 12.21 13.52 -19.15
C PRO A 303 13.38 12.66 -18.67
N VAL A 304 14.61 13.18 -18.75
CA VAL A 304 15.80 12.47 -18.25
C VAL A 304 15.71 12.29 -16.74
N ALA A 305 15.35 13.33 -15.99
CA ALA A 305 15.21 13.25 -14.54
C ALA A 305 14.13 12.22 -14.12
N PHE A 306 12.94 12.27 -14.72
CA PHE A 306 11.85 11.33 -14.42
C PHE A 306 12.19 9.90 -14.85
N GLY A 307 12.78 9.73 -16.04
CA GLY A 307 13.16 8.41 -16.54
C GLY A 307 14.32 7.79 -15.75
N ALA A 308 15.38 8.54 -15.49
CA ALA A 308 16.54 8.05 -14.76
C ALA A 308 16.19 7.70 -13.30
N THR A 309 15.39 8.53 -12.61
CA THR A 309 14.97 8.24 -11.23
C THR A 309 14.05 7.02 -11.16
N SER A 310 13.17 6.80 -12.15
CA SER A 310 12.34 5.59 -12.23
C SER A 310 13.19 4.33 -12.44
N ILE A 311 14.19 4.37 -13.32
CA ILE A 311 15.11 3.24 -13.54
C ILE A 311 15.93 2.98 -12.27
N LEU A 312 16.48 4.01 -11.64
CA LEU A 312 17.21 3.89 -10.38
C LEU A 312 16.34 3.27 -9.28
N ALA A 313 15.08 3.67 -9.17
CA ALA A 313 14.12 3.08 -8.24
C ALA A 313 13.89 1.60 -8.54
N GLY A 314 13.70 1.22 -9.80
CA GLY A 314 13.56 -0.17 -10.22
C GLY A 314 14.78 -1.02 -9.86
N LEU A 315 15.99 -0.50 -10.09
CA LEU A 315 17.23 -1.16 -9.65
C LEU A 315 17.33 -1.27 -8.13
N THR A 316 16.92 -0.23 -7.41
CA THR A 316 16.90 -0.23 -5.93
C THR A 316 15.98 -1.31 -5.38
N VAL A 317 14.85 -1.60 -6.03
CA VAL A 317 13.94 -2.70 -5.65
C VAL A 317 14.66 -4.06 -5.69
N CYS A 318 15.62 -4.26 -6.58
CA CYS A 318 16.37 -5.52 -6.67
C CYS A 318 17.19 -5.85 -5.41
N PHE A 319 17.48 -4.86 -4.56
CA PHE A 319 18.16 -5.06 -3.28
C PHE A 319 17.21 -5.48 -2.14
N LEU A 320 15.91 -5.43 -2.37
CA LEU A 320 14.89 -5.86 -1.41
C LEU A 320 14.63 -7.37 -1.51
N ALA A 321 14.17 -7.95 -0.40
CA ALA A 321 13.82 -9.37 -0.39
C ALA A 321 12.50 -9.62 -1.13
N GLU A 322 12.38 -10.77 -1.82
CA GLU A 322 11.11 -11.21 -2.38
C GLU A 322 10.16 -11.65 -1.27
N THR A 323 8.91 -11.22 -1.36
CA THR A 323 7.89 -11.51 -0.34
C THR A 323 6.88 -12.58 -0.77
N ARG A 324 6.96 -13.05 -2.02
CA ARG A 324 6.05 -14.05 -2.55
C ARG A 324 6.16 -15.35 -1.78
N ASN A 325 5.03 -15.91 -1.34
CA ASN A 325 4.93 -17.15 -0.59
C ASN A 325 5.76 -17.20 0.71
N THR A 326 6.19 -16.03 1.22
CA THR A 326 6.86 -15.96 2.50
C THR A 326 5.85 -15.57 3.59
N PRO A 327 5.88 -16.18 4.78
CA PRO A 327 5.03 -15.78 5.87
C PRO A 327 5.39 -14.35 6.30
N LEU A 328 4.36 -13.58 6.65
CA LEU A 328 4.53 -12.20 7.10
C LEU A 328 5.38 -12.16 8.38
N VAL A 329 6.34 -11.25 8.40
CA VAL A 329 7.18 -11.03 9.57
C VAL A 329 6.37 -10.30 10.64
N GLU A 330 6.37 -10.82 11.87
CA GLU A 330 5.61 -10.23 12.97
C GLU A 330 6.44 -9.20 13.74
N THR A 331 7.68 -9.56 14.09
CA THR A 331 8.55 -8.74 14.94
C THR A 331 9.82 -8.29 14.23
N ILE A 332 10.42 -7.22 14.74
CA ILE A 332 11.72 -6.71 14.27
C ILE A 332 12.82 -7.77 14.39
N GLU A 333 12.81 -8.53 15.49
CA GLU A 333 13.82 -9.56 15.78
C GLU A 333 13.78 -10.70 14.76
N VAL A 334 12.59 -11.16 14.37
CA VAL A 334 12.43 -12.20 13.35
C VAL A 334 12.96 -11.73 12.00
N MET A 335 12.75 -10.46 11.66
CA MET A 335 13.29 -9.87 10.43
C MET A 335 14.82 -9.85 10.44
N GLU A 336 15.44 -9.44 11.55
CA GLU A 336 16.90 -9.43 11.69
C GLU A 336 17.49 -10.84 11.63
N ARG A 337 16.86 -11.83 12.27
CA ARG A 337 17.28 -13.24 12.19
C ARG A 337 17.23 -13.77 10.74
N ARG A 338 16.16 -13.46 10.00
CA ARG A 338 16.06 -13.82 8.57
C ARG A 338 17.16 -13.15 7.76
N ALA A 339 17.44 -11.87 7.99
CA ALA A 339 18.49 -11.15 7.28
C ALA A 339 19.89 -11.71 7.55
N LYS A 340 20.14 -12.28 8.75
CA LYS A 340 21.40 -12.91 9.13
C LYS A 340 21.51 -14.38 8.66
N GLY A 341 20.53 -14.92 7.96
CA GLY A 341 20.54 -16.33 7.49
C GLY A 341 20.39 -17.39 8.58
N LEU A 342 20.13 -17.00 9.83
CA LEU A 342 20.02 -17.87 11.00
C LEU A 342 18.67 -18.60 11.13
N SER A 343 17.71 -18.31 10.23
CA SER A 343 16.30 -18.66 10.41
C SER A 343 15.92 -20.09 10.01
N ARG A 344 16.78 -20.88 9.38
CA ARG A 344 16.36 -22.19 8.85
C ARG A 344 16.49 -23.32 9.86
N LYS A 345 17.51 -23.31 10.68
CA LYS A 345 17.75 -24.38 11.68
C LYS A 345 16.90 -24.23 12.95
N ASP A 346 16.67 -22.98 13.39
CA ASP A 346 15.86 -22.72 14.60
C ASP A 346 14.36 -22.80 14.37
N ALA A 347 13.89 -22.67 13.12
CA ALA A 347 12.47 -22.83 12.78
C ALA A 347 12.06 -24.32 12.75
N GLU A 348 12.94 -25.20 12.34
CA GLU A 348 12.68 -26.66 12.35
C GLU A 348 12.65 -27.21 13.78
N GLY A 349 13.57 -26.82 14.65
CA GLY A 349 13.59 -27.26 16.05
C GLY A 349 12.47 -26.68 16.92
N ARG A 350 11.99 -25.47 16.60
CA ARG A 350 10.90 -24.83 17.36
C ARG A 350 9.50 -25.15 16.83
N SER A 351 9.38 -25.54 15.56
CA SER A 351 8.12 -26.04 15.01
C SER A 351 7.78 -27.43 15.54
N GLU A 352 8.76 -28.27 15.90
CA GLU A 352 8.51 -29.52 16.61
C GLU A 352 8.05 -29.30 18.06
N ASP A 353 8.65 -28.35 18.79
CA ASP A 353 8.24 -28.04 20.18
C ASP A 353 6.88 -27.30 20.25
N ILE A 354 6.59 -26.41 19.29
CA ILE A 354 5.32 -25.69 19.21
C ILE A 354 4.20 -26.57 18.65
N SER A 355 4.51 -27.51 17.74
CA SER A 355 3.51 -28.43 17.19
C SER A 355 2.99 -29.42 18.22
N LEU A 356 3.78 -29.77 19.22
CA LEU A 356 3.34 -30.62 20.34
C LEU A 356 2.48 -29.87 21.37
N GLN A 357 2.64 -28.55 21.53
CA GLN A 357 1.80 -27.73 22.43
C GLN A 357 0.57 -27.09 21.76
N GLN A 358 0.56 -26.95 20.42
CA GLN A 358 -0.51 -26.26 19.67
C GLN A 358 -1.47 -27.18 18.93
N LEU A 359 -1.34 -28.49 19.04
CA LEU A 359 -2.21 -29.47 18.36
C LEU A 359 -3.71 -29.36 18.73
N GLY A 360 -4.08 -28.43 19.61
CA GLY A 360 -5.48 -28.17 19.98
C GLY A 360 -6.11 -26.89 19.41
N ALA A 361 -5.34 -25.85 19.04
CA ALA A 361 -5.94 -24.54 18.76
C ALA A 361 -5.39 -23.75 17.55
N SER A 362 -4.21 -24.07 17.06
CA SER A 362 -3.47 -23.19 16.13
C SER A 362 -3.91 -23.22 14.66
N PRO A 363 -4.28 -24.33 14.03
CA PRO A 363 -4.60 -24.31 12.60
C PRO A 363 -5.90 -23.59 12.26
N LEU A 364 -6.76 -23.36 13.23
CA LEU A 364 -8.07 -22.72 13.01
C LEU A 364 -8.00 -21.19 12.91
N LEU A 365 -7.05 -20.56 13.58
CA LEU A 365 -6.93 -19.09 13.60
C LEU A 365 -5.93 -18.53 12.58
N GLU A 366 -4.93 -19.32 12.15
CA GLU A 366 -4.05 -18.96 11.05
C GLU A 366 -4.71 -19.14 9.68
N THR A 367 -5.70 -19.99 9.59
CA THR A 367 -6.47 -20.28 8.36
C THR A 367 -7.78 -19.50 8.26
N ILE A 368 -8.20 -18.79 9.31
CA ILE A 368 -9.32 -17.85 9.34
C ILE A 368 -8.82 -16.39 9.35
#